data_475ba5d10e986f5bb1050b32e917a45b
#
_entry.id   475ba5d10e986f5bb1050b32e917a45b
#
_cell.length_a   1.000
_cell.length_b   1.000
_cell.length_c   1.000
_cell.angle_alpha   90.00
_cell.angle_beta   90.00
_cell.angle_gamma   90.00
#
_symmetry.space_group_name_H-M   'P 1'
#
loop_
_entity.id
_entity.type
_entity.pdbx_description
1 polymer ?
#
loop_
_entity_poly.entity_id
_entity_poly.type
_entity_poly.pdbx_seq_one_letter_code
_entity_poly.pdbx_strand_id
1 'polypeptide(L)'
;MIFFTTSILTLVAAASSVSAHWRDKVANITEVHMTGTHLGFNATSHATRGLSARAVWLQQEYIDAHNNERAKHGAAALVWDDSLSASAQAWSNQCKFEHSQAGQNLAAGTGGPTPATAVGWWNAESADYNPSNPQASHWTQVVWKSTTRLGCAMTQCATGTIFPAEYVTNYFVCHYSPYGNVIGQFPQNVQK
;
A
#
# COMPACT_ATOMS: atom_id res chain seq x y z
N MET A 1 -45.36 -23.10 -26.09
CA MET A 1 -45.41 -21.80 -25.39
C MET A 1 -44.81 -22.01 -24.00
N ILE A 2 -43.54 -21.64 -23.81
CA ILE A 2 -42.85 -21.80 -22.53
C ILE A 2 -42.50 -20.39 -22.06
N PHE A 3 -43.10 -19.99 -20.94
CA PHE A 3 -42.84 -18.69 -20.30
C PHE A 3 -41.60 -18.79 -19.43
N PHE A 4 -40.55 -18.03 -19.73
CA PHE A 4 -39.41 -17.82 -18.85
C PHE A 4 -39.72 -16.64 -17.90
N THR A 5 -39.80 -16.94 -16.62
CA THR A 5 -39.88 -15.92 -15.55
C THR A 5 -38.46 -15.53 -15.15
N THR A 6 -38.11 -14.29 -15.40
CA THR A 6 -36.87 -13.66 -14.97
C THR A 6 -36.96 -13.28 -13.49
N SER A 7 -36.23 -13.96 -12.62
CA SER A 7 -36.05 -13.55 -11.21
C SER A 7 -34.97 -12.49 -11.14
N ILE A 8 -35.36 -11.30 -10.74
CA ILE A 8 -34.44 -10.18 -10.41
C ILE A 8 -33.92 -10.42 -8.98
N LEU A 9 -32.63 -10.75 -8.88
CA LEU A 9 -31.95 -10.86 -7.59
C LEU A 9 -31.48 -9.48 -7.16
N THR A 10 -32.18 -8.87 -6.20
CA THR A 10 -31.78 -7.59 -5.57
C THR A 10 -30.63 -7.87 -4.60
N LEU A 11 -29.43 -7.44 -4.96
CA LEU A 11 -28.26 -7.46 -4.09
C LEU A 11 -28.37 -6.29 -3.12
N VAL A 12 -28.68 -6.57 -1.85
CA VAL A 12 -28.62 -5.55 -0.77
C VAL A 12 -27.16 -5.43 -0.36
N ALA A 13 -26.52 -4.30 -0.69
CA ALA A 13 -25.20 -3.94 -0.21
C ALA A 13 -25.30 -3.53 1.26
N ALA A 14 -24.78 -4.38 2.15
CA ALA A 14 -24.54 -4.02 3.54
C ALA A 14 -23.32 -3.10 3.61
N ALA A 15 -23.55 -1.80 3.75
CA ALA A 15 -22.51 -0.81 4.03
C ALA A 15 -22.06 -0.96 5.49
N SER A 16 -20.84 -1.44 5.70
CA SER A 16 -20.25 -1.59 7.03
C SER A 16 -19.96 -0.23 7.65
N SER A 17 -20.55 0.02 8.82
CA SER A 17 -20.53 1.28 9.58
C SER A 17 -19.25 1.52 10.40
N VAL A 18 -18.05 1.28 9.81
CA VAL A 18 -16.77 1.48 10.53
C VAL A 18 -16.12 2.85 10.24
N SER A 19 -16.58 3.60 9.24
CA SER A 19 -15.89 4.84 8.82
C SER A 19 -16.38 6.15 9.50
N ALA A 20 -17.39 6.11 10.37
CA ALA A 20 -17.92 7.31 11.02
C ALA A 20 -17.08 7.78 12.23
N HIS A 21 -16.46 6.86 12.97
CA HIS A 21 -15.79 7.19 14.24
C HIS A 21 -14.44 7.93 14.09
N TRP A 22 -13.84 7.90 12.91
CA TRP A 22 -12.56 8.58 12.63
C TRP A 22 -12.72 10.00 12.07
N ARG A 23 -13.85 10.31 11.45
CA ARG A 23 -14.10 11.66 10.91
C ARG A 23 -14.32 12.70 11.99
N ASP A 24 -14.93 12.32 13.12
CA ASP A 24 -15.23 13.23 14.22
C ASP A 24 -14.00 13.62 15.06
N LYS A 25 -12.93 12.82 15.05
CA LYS A 25 -11.69 13.16 15.77
C LYS A 25 -10.80 14.15 15.02
N VAL A 26 -10.93 14.27 13.70
CA VAL A 26 -10.14 15.21 12.89
C VAL A 26 -10.81 16.58 12.81
N ALA A 27 -12.13 16.65 12.93
CA ALA A 27 -12.89 17.90 12.86
C ALA A 27 -12.74 18.80 14.11
N ASN A 28 -12.30 18.25 15.25
CA ASN A 28 -12.27 18.98 16.52
C ASN A 28 -10.92 19.68 16.83
N ILE A 29 -10.02 19.83 15.84
CA ILE A 29 -8.72 20.54 16.03
C ILE A 29 -8.74 21.94 15.39
N THR A 30 -9.87 22.39 14.81
CA THR A 30 -9.90 23.62 13.99
C THR A 30 -10.58 24.83 14.62
N GLU A 31 -10.93 24.84 15.90
CA GLU A 31 -11.36 26.07 16.57
C GLU A 31 -10.45 26.46 17.73
N VAL A 32 -9.28 27.02 17.40
CA VAL A 32 -8.60 27.95 18.31
C VAL A 32 -8.99 29.35 17.86
N HIS A 33 -9.91 29.94 18.60
CA HIS A 33 -10.29 31.34 18.45
C HIS A 33 -9.09 32.23 18.83
N MET A 34 -8.37 32.76 17.85
CA MET A 34 -7.36 33.80 18.08
C MET A 34 -7.92 35.15 17.71
N THR A 35 -8.33 35.89 18.74
CA THR A 35 -8.47 37.35 18.67
C THR A 35 -7.10 37.98 18.87
N GLY A 36 -6.62 38.70 17.87
CA GLY A 36 -5.50 39.62 18.09
C GLY A 36 -4.44 39.64 16.99
N THR A 37 -4.46 40.76 16.23
CA THR A 37 -3.35 41.49 15.55
C THR A 37 -2.44 40.73 14.56
N HIS A 38 -2.54 41.16 13.32
CA HIS A 38 -1.56 41.15 12.21
C HIS A 38 -0.20 40.48 12.51
N LEU A 39 -0.06 39.24 12.07
CA LEU A 39 1.23 38.68 11.68
C LEU A 39 1.01 37.93 10.36
N GLY A 40 1.80 38.26 9.34
CA GLY A 40 1.71 37.68 8.01
C GLY A 40 1.86 36.16 8.04
N PHE A 41 0.77 35.46 7.80
CA PHE A 41 0.76 33.99 7.66
C PHE A 41 1.32 33.63 6.30
N ASN A 42 2.50 33.03 6.30
CA ASN A 42 3.16 32.53 5.09
C ASN A 42 2.43 31.26 4.63
N ALA A 43 1.72 31.33 3.51
CA ALA A 43 0.94 30.23 2.93
C ALA A 43 1.76 28.94 2.70
N THR A 44 3.09 29.06 2.63
CA THR A 44 4.03 27.93 2.50
C THR A 44 4.04 26.99 3.71
N SER A 45 3.74 27.47 4.92
CA SER A 45 3.81 26.62 6.12
C SER A 45 2.65 25.63 6.26
N HIS A 46 1.50 25.94 5.67
CA HIS A 46 0.33 25.04 5.70
C HIS A 46 0.43 23.93 4.66
N ALA A 47 0.99 24.22 3.48
CA ALA A 47 1.21 23.23 2.43
C ALA A 47 2.24 22.16 2.86
N THR A 48 3.33 22.57 3.52
CA THR A 48 4.37 21.63 3.99
C THR A 48 3.87 20.74 5.13
N ARG A 49 3.03 21.22 6.03
CA ARG A 49 2.42 20.41 7.10
C ARG A 49 1.45 19.36 6.53
N GLY A 50 0.64 19.70 5.52
CA GLY A 50 -0.28 18.78 4.86
C GLY A 50 0.43 17.68 4.09
N LEU A 51 1.52 18.00 3.39
CA LEU A 51 2.36 17.02 2.67
C LEU A 51 3.07 16.08 3.65
N SER A 52 3.60 16.59 4.76
CA SER A 52 4.22 15.77 5.81
C SER A 52 3.22 14.80 6.46
N ALA A 53 2.02 15.27 6.80
CA ALA A 53 0.98 14.43 7.38
C ALA A 53 0.54 13.31 6.42
N ARG A 54 0.39 13.61 5.12
CA ARG A 54 0.05 12.60 4.10
C ARG A 54 1.16 11.57 3.92
N ALA A 55 2.42 11.97 3.93
CA ALA A 55 3.56 11.06 3.83
C ALA A 55 3.61 10.10 5.01
N VAL A 56 3.42 10.59 6.24
CA VAL A 56 3.36 9.77 7.45
C VAL A 56 2.20 8.78 7.40
N TRP A 57 1.02 9.21 6.91
CA TRP A 57 -0.14 8.33 6.77
C TRP A 57 0.09 7.22 5.75
N LEU A 58 0.66 7.52 4.58
CA LEU A 58 1.00 6.51 3.56
C LEU A 58 2.02 5.49 4.09
N GLN A 59 3.06 5.96 4.80
CA GLN A 59 4.04 5.11 5.46
C GLN A 59 3.37 4.15 6.45
N GLN A 60 2.47 4.65 7.29
CA GLN A 60 1.78 3.84 8.30
C GLN A 60 0.90 2.78 7.64
N GLU A 61 0.16 3.11 6.56
CA GLU A 61 -0.63 2.12 5.81
C GLU A 61 0.22 0.97 5.27
N TYR A 62 1.41 1.27 4.70
CA TYR A 62 2.31 0.22 4.22
C TYR A 62 2.78 -0.68 5.36
N ILE A 63 3.27 -0.07 6.44
CA ILE A 63 3.80 -0.82 7.59
C ILE A 63 2.74 -1.69 8.23
N ASP A 64 1.56 -1.16 8.47
CA ASP A 64 0.47 -1.89 9.11
C ASP A 64 -0.01 -3.05 8.24
N ALA A 65 -0.20 -2.83 6.93
CA ALA A 65 -0.65 -3.87 6.02
C ALA A 65 0.36 -5.03 5.93
N HIS A 66 1.67 -4.73 5.88
CA HIS A 66 2.71 -5.76 5.90
C HIS A 66 2.74 -6.50 7.24
N ASN A 67 2.79 -5.77 8.35
CA ASN A 67 2.99 -6.37 9.66
C ASN A 67 1.76 -7.18 10.12
N ASN A 68 0.56 -6.78 9.73
CA ASN A 68 -0.65 -7.55 9.96
C ASN A 68 -0.62 -8.91 9.22
N GLU A 69 -0.08 -8.95 8.01
CA GLU A 69 0.10 -10.22 7.29
C GLU A 69 1.21 -11.06 7.90
N ARG A 70 2.37 -10.46 8.14
CA ARG A 70 3.54 -11.12 8.72
C ARG A 70 3.26 -11.81 10.05
N ALA A 71 2.45 -11.19 10.90
CA ALA A 71 2.05 -11.75 12.20
C ALA A 71 1.32 -13.09 12.06
N LYS A 72 0.53 -13.27 11.00
CA LYS A 72 -0.19 -14.54 10.73
C LYS A 72 0.75 -15.69 10.36
N HIS A 73 1.93 -15.36 9.83
CA HIS A 73 2.91 -16.31 9.29
C HIS A 73 4.19 -16.42 10.15
N GLY A 74 4.13 -15.94 11.40
CA GLY A 74 5.23 -16.04 12.36
C GLY A 74 6.48 -15.27 11.95
N ALA A 75 6.36 -14.23 11.13
CA ALA A 75 7.43 -13.33 10.78
C ALA A 75 7.43 -12.09 11.67
N ALA A 76 8.61 -11.65 12.13
CA ALA A 76 8.74 -10.44 12.94
C ALA A 76 8.29 -9.18 12.17
N ALA A 77 7.80 -8.18 12.89
CA ALA A 77 7.40 -6.91 12.29
C ALA A 77 8.57 -6.23 11.57
N LEU A 78 8.30 -5.65 10.40
CA LEU A 78 9.23 -4.80 9.66
C LEU A 78 9.33 -3.42 10.31
N VAL A 79 10.51 -2.84 10.22
CA VAL A 79 10.78 -1.44 10.57
C VAL A 79 10.92 -0.62 9.29
N TRP A 80 10.35 0.59 9.30
CA TRP A 80 10.49 1.50 8.18
C TRP A 80 11.92 2.00 8.00
N ASP A 81 12.35 2.13 6.75
CA ASP A 81 13.67 2.61 6.36
C ASP A 81 13.52 3.71 5.29
N ASP A 82 13.86 4.94 5.67
CA ASP A 82 13.72 6.11 4.81
C ASP A 82 14.60 6.04 3.56
N SER A 83 15.75 5.35 3.63
CA SER A 83 16.63 5.20 2.46
C SER A 83 16.03 4.25 1.43
N LEU A 84 15.39 3.17 1.87
CA LEU A 84 14.63 2.28 1.00
C LEU A 84 13.41 3.00 0.41
N SER A 85 12.71 3.82 1.20
CA SER A 85 11.58 4.63 0.72
C SER A 85 12.03 5.64 -0.34
N ALA A 86 13.12 6.35 -0.13
CA ALA A 86 13.69 7.28 -1.10
C ALA A 86 14.08 6.58 -2.42
N SER A 87 14.68 5.38 -2.32
CA SER A 87 15.00 4.55 -3.48
C SER A 87 13.74 4.08 -4.22
N ALA A 88 12.71 3.63 -3.47
CA ALA A 88 11.41 3.26 -4.04
C ALA A 88 10.73 4.44 -4.74
N GLN A 89 10.81 5.65 -4.15
CA GLN A 89 10.26 6.88 -4.74
C GLN A 89 10.98 7.26 -6.03
N ALA A 90 12.31 7.17 -6.04
CA ALA A 90 13.10 7.46 -7.25
C ALA A 90 12.73 6.54 -8.42
N TRP A 91 12.44 5.27 -8.13
CA TRP A 91 11.98 4.32 -9.15
C TRP A 91 10.54 4.56 -9.55
N SER A 92 9.62 4.71 -8.60
CA SER A 92 8.20 4.91 -8.90
C SER A 92 7.95 6.18 -9.73
N ASN A 93 8.75 7.23 -9.54
CA ASN A 93 8.67 8.48 -10.32
C ASN A 93 8.91 8.29 -11.82
N GLN A 94 9.55 7.19 -12.21
CA GLN A 94 9.75 6.89 -13.64
C GLN A 94 8.50 6.35 -14.33
N CYS A 95 7.48 5.92 -13.55
CA CYS A 95 6.24 5.35 -14.06
C CYS A 95 6.44 4.19 -15.04
N LYS A 96 7.47 3.37 -14.80
CA LYS A 96 7.78 2.16 -15.55
C LYS A 96 7.42 0.93 -14.72
N PHE A 97 6.50 0.11 -15.20
CA PHE A 97 6.06 -1.10 -14.50
C PHE A 97 7.00 -2.27 -14.79
N GLU A 98 8.22 -2.18 -14.26
CA GLU A 98 9.28 -3.19 -14.35
C GLU A 98 10.14 -3.18 -13.10
N HIS A 99 10.78 -4.31 -12.78
CA HIS A 99 11.69 -4.39 -11.65
C HIS A 99 13.02 -3.70 -11.93
N SER A 100 13.49 -2.91 -10.95
CA SER A 100 14.80 -2.25 -11.01
C SER A 100 15.88 -3.02 -10.25
N GLN A 101 15.48 -3.88 -9.31
CA GLN A 101 16.41 -4.62 -8.42
C GLN A 101 15.72 -5.82 -7.79
N ALA A 102 16.54 -6.69 -7.17
CA ALA A 102 16.02 -7.74 -6.29
C ALA A 102 15.39 -7.14 -5.02
N GLY A 103 14.49 -7.87 -4.38
CA GLY A 103 13.81 -7.40 -3.16
C GLY A 103 12.92 -6.19 -3.40
N GLN A 104 12.13 -6.27 -4.46
CA GLN A 104 11.18 -5.23 -4.83
C GLN A 104 9.82 -5.85 -5.13
N ASN A 105 8.75 -5.30 -4.55
CA ASN A 105 7.38 -5.58 -4.95
C ASN A 105 6.80 -4.37 -5.69
N LEU A 106 6.06 -4.64 -6.76
CA LEU A 106 5.40 -3.66 -7.61
C LEU A 106 3.89 -3.92 -7.66
N ALA A 107 3.11 -2.87 -7.65
CA ALA A 107 1.69 -2.92 -8.00
C ALA A 107 1.28 -1.63 -8.71
N ALA A 108 0.29 -1.72 -9.57
CA ALA A 108 -0.29 -0.56 -10.21
C ALA A 108 -1.80 -0.73 -10.33
N GLY A 109 -2.56 0.36 -10.18
CA GLY A 109 -4.01 0.31 -10.26
C GLY A 109 -4.64 1.65 -10.56
N THR A 110 -5.83 1.60 -11.13
CA THR A 110 -6.68 2.76 -11.45
C THR A 110 -7.81 2.88 -10.43
N GLY A 111 -8.54 3.99 -10.41
CA GLY A 111 -9.64 4.20 -9.48
C GLY A 111 -9.22 4.56 -8.05
N GLY A 112 -7.96 4.96 -7.85
CA GLY A 112 -7.48 5.49 -6.57
C GLY A 112 -7.18 4.44 -5.49
N PRO A 113 -6.56 3.27 -5.82
CA PRO A 113 -6.17 2.30 -4.80
C PRO A 113 -5.18 2.92 -3.81
N THR A 114 -5.18 2.39 -2.57
CA THR A 114 -4.32 2.83 -1.48
C THR A 114 -3.12 1.89 -1.31
N PRO A 115 -2.10 2.25 -0.48
CA PRO A 115 -1.04 1.34 -0.08
C PRO A 115 -1.55 0.01 0.48
N ALA A 116 -2.55 0.05 1.36
CA ALA A 116 -3.15 -1.16 1.92
C ALA A 116 -3.80 -2.04 0.85
N THR A 117 -4.42 -1.43 -0.17
CA THR A 117 -4.98 -2.15 -1.32
C THR A 117 -3.88 -2.88 -2.10
N ALA A 118 -2.77 -2.21 -2.39
CA ALA A 118 -1.64 -2.80 -3.12
C ALA A 118 -1.03 -3.98 -2.36
N VAL A 119 -0.80 -3.83 -1.05
CA VAL A 119 -0.32 -4.91 -0.19
C VAL A 119 -1.34 -6.06 -0.14
N GLY A 120 -2.64 -5.74 -0.13
CA GLY A 120 -3.71 -6.73 -0.21
C GLY A 120 -3.66 -7.59 -1.48
N TRP A 121 -3.32 -7.00 -2.63
CA TRP A 121 -3.12 -7.76 -3.87
C TRP A 121 -1.94 -8.73 -3.77
N TRP A 122 -0.82 -8.28 -3.19
CA TRP A 122 0.33 -9.17 -2.94
C TRP A 122 -0.03 -10.29 -1.96
N ASN A 123 -0.79 -9.98 -0.90
CA ASN A 123 -1.18 -10.97 0.11
C ASN A 123 -2.15 -12.03 -0.43
N ALA A 124 -2.96 -11.70 -1.43
CA ALA A 124 -3.86 -12.65 -2.08
C ALA A 124 -3.11 -13.82 -2.76
N GLU A 125 -1.84 -13.63 -3.17
CA GLU A 125 -1.01 -14.67 -3.76
C GLU A 125 -0.68 -15.82 -2.79
N SER A 126 -0.93 -15.64 -1.47
CA SER A 126 -0.79 -16.69 -0.47
C SER A 126 -1.63 -17.95 -0.78
N ALA A 127 -2.73 -17.78 -1.49
CA ALA A 127 -3.60 -18.89 -1.91
C ALA A 127 -2.86 -19.91 -2.80
N ASP A 128 -1.98 -19.42 -3.67
CA ASP A 128 -1.26 -20.21 -4.66
C ASP A 128 0.07 -20.80 -4.14
N TYR A 129 0.50 -20.40 -2.93
CA TYR A 129 1.78 -20.87 -2.39
C TYR A 129 1.75 -22.36 -2.02
N ASN A 130 2.70 -23.11 -2.58
CA ASN A 130 2.90 -24.53 -2.30
C ASN A 130 4.23 -24.76 -1.58
N PRO A 131 4.24 -25.11 -0.28
CA PRO A 131 5.49 -25.38 0.47
C PRO A 131 6.33 -26.52 -0.08
N SER A 132 5.72 -27.50 -0.79
CA SER A 132 6.44 -28.64 -1.40
C SER A 132 7.12 -28.27 -2.72
N ASN A 133 6.72 -27.19 -3.35
CA ASN A 133 7.33 -26.63 -4.56
C ASN A 133 7.29 -25.10 -4.49
N PRO A 134 8.07 -24.48 -3.59
CA PRO A 134 8.00 -23.06 -3.32
C PRO A 134 8.44 -22.23 -4.53
N GLN A 135 7.63 -21.24 -4.88
CA GLN A 135 7.92 -20.26 -5.92
C GLN A 135 7.95 -18.86 -5.31
N ALA A 136 8.82 -18.02 -5.85
CA ALA A 136 8.87 -16.60 -5.48
C ALA A 136 7.59 -15.89 -5.93
N SER A 137 7.05 -15.06 -5.03
CA SER A 137 5.90 -14.20 -5.30
C SER A 137 6.02 -12.89 -4.51
N HIS A 138 5.12 -11.94 -4.72
CA HIS A 138 5.07 -10.75 -3.89
C HIS A 138 4.74 -11.10 -2.44
N TRP A 139 3.80 -12.05 -2.21
CA TRP A 139 3.45 -12.49 -0.86
C TRP A 139 4.64 -13.14 -0.13
N THR A 140 5.42 -14.02 -0.79
CA THR A 140 6.57 -14.65 -0.15
C THR A 140 7.62 -13.63 0.27
N GLN A 141 7.78 -12.52 -0.46
CA GLN A 141 8.60 -11.39 -0.03
C GLN A 141 8.00 -10.66 1.17
N VAL A 142 6.69 -10.41 1.19
CA VAL A 142 6.00 -9.76 2.33
C VAL A 142 6.25 -10.52 3.63
N VAL A 143 6.09 -11.85 3.61
CA VAL A 143 6.21 -12.69 4.82
C VAL A 143 7.61 -13.25 5.04
N TRP A 144 8.61 -12.88 4.25
CA TRP A 144 9.98 -13.35 4.35
C TRP A 144 10.60 -13.03 5.71
N LYS A 145 10.87 -14.07 6.53
CA LYS A 145 11.25 -13.88 7.94
C LYS A 145 12.55 -13.13 8.13
N SER A 146 13.55 -13.37 7.26
CA SER A 146 14.85 -12.69 7.35
C SER A 146 14.82 -11.24 6.90
N THR A 147 13.77 -10.77 6.23
CA THR A 147 13.57 -9.35 5.94
C THR A 147 13.19 -8.62 7.20
N THR A 148 13.87 -7.50 7.50
CA THR A 148 13.67 -6.71 8.72
C THR A 148 13.29 -5.25 8.45
N ARG A 149 13.56 -4.75 7.24
CA ARG A 149 13.31 -3.34 6.87
C ARG A 149 12.50 -3.23 5.60
N LEU A 150 11.69 -2.19 5.56
CA LEU A 150 10.78 -1.86 4.47
C LEU A 150 10.84 -0.37 4.17
N GLY A 151 10.87 -0.01 2.90
CA GLY A 151 10.60 1.35 2.45
C GLY A 151 9.80 1.32 1.16
N CYS A 152 8.72 2.08 1.12
CA CYS A 152 7.79 2.10 -0.01
C CYS A 152 7.53 3.52 -0.49
N ALA A 153 7.01 3.60 -1.70
CA ALA A 153 6.52 4.84 -2.30
C ALA A 153 5.28 4.58 -3.16
N MET A 154 4.48 5.61 -3.32
CA MET A 154 3.37 5.66 -4.26
C MET A 154 3.50 6.90 -5.13
N THR A 155 3.47 6.71 -6.44
CA THR A 155 3.45 7.79 -7.43
C THR A 155 2.18 7.72 -8.26
N GLN A 156 1.53 8.85 -8.45
CA GLN A 156 0.44 8.97 -9.41
C GLN A 156 1.04 9.22 -10.80
N CYS A 157 0.94 8.21 -11.66
CA CYS A 157 1.45 8.25 -13.01
C CYS A 157 0.40 8.81 -13.97
N ALA A 158 0.86 9.60 -14.94
CA ALA A 158 -0.01 10.16 -15.97
C ALA A 158 -0.68 9.07 -16.80
N THR A 159 -1.77 9.43 -17.43
CA THR A 159 -2.48 8.56 -18.38
C THR A 159 -1.55 8.10 -19.51
N GLY A 160 -1.71 6.85 -19.94
CA GLY A 160 -0.92 6.30 -21.04
C GLY A 160 0.52 5.88 -20.69
N THR A 161 0.93 5.94 -19.41
CA THR A 161 2.28 5.50 -19.00
C THR A 161 2.34 4.01 -18.65
N ILE A 162 1.50 3.56 -17.71
CA ILE A 162 1.44 2.14 -17.28
C ILE A 162 0.21 1.46 -17.87
N PHE A 163 -0.95 2.14 -17.87
CA PHE A 163 -2.21 1.68 -18.45
C PHE A 163 -2.64 2.59 -19.60
N PRO A 164 -3.67 2.18 -20.40
CA PRO A 164 -4.20 2.99 -21.50
C PRO A 164 -4.50 4.43 -21.13
N ALA A 165 -4.62 5.30 -22.14
CA ALA A 165 -4.64 6.75 -22.01
C ALA A 165 -5.82 7.34 -21.22
N GLU A 166 -6.86 6.55 -20.93
CA GLU A 166 -8.03 7.03 -20.19
C GLU A 166 -7.83 7.04 -18.66
N TYR A 167 -6.78 6.38 -18.15
CA TYR A 167 -6.66 6.11 -16.71
C TYR A 167 -5.42 6.73 -16.10
N VAL A 168 -5.63 7.50 -15.03
CA VAL A 168 -4.56 7.88 -14.09
C VAL A 168 -4.27 6.68 -13.20
N THR A 169 -3.01 6.38 -12.99
CA THR A 169 -2.55 5.18 -12.32
C THR A 169 -1.83 5.50 -11.02
N ASN A 170 -2.22 4.88 -9.91
CA ASN A 170 -1.39 4.84 -8.72
C ASN A 170 -0.40 3.66 -8.86
N TYR A 171 0.88 3.98 -8.85
CA TYR A 171 1.99 3.03 -8.93
C TYR A 171 2.66 2.90 -7.57
N PHE A 172 2.77 1.67 -7.08
CA PHE A 172 3.29 1.31 -5.77
C PHE A 172 4.58 0.54 -5.93
N VAL A 173 5.61 0.96 -5.22
CA VAL A 173 6.92 0.32 -5.20
C VAL A 173 7.34 0.12 -3.75
N CYS A 174 7.70 -1.11 -3.36
CA CYS A 174 8.28 -1.41 -2.07
C CYS A 174 9.64 -2.08 -2.24
N HIS A 175 10.63 -1.63 -1.46
CA HIS A 175 11.95 -2.22 -1.33
C HIS A 175 12.12 -2.87 0.04
N TYR A 176 12.79 -4.01 0.07
CA TYR A 176 12.97 -4.82 1.27
C TYR A 176 14.45 -5.07 1.57
N SER A 177 14.83 -5.07 2.84
CA SER A 177 16.20 -5.34 3.26
C SER A 177 16.26 -6.17 4.55
N PRO A 178 17.09 -7.25 4.60
CA PRO A 178 17.60 -7.97 3.44
C PRO A 178 16.50 -8.41 2.48
N TYR A 179 16.79 -8.54 1.19
CA TYR A 179 15.78 -9.01 0.23
C TYR A 179 15.45 -10.49 0.44
N GLY A 180 14.22 -10.85 0.12
CA GLY A 180 13.70 -12.21 0.18
C GLY A 180 13.75 -12.95 -1.14
N ASN A 181 12.94 -14.00 -1.24
CA ASN A 181 12.81 -14.81 -2.45
C ASN A 181 14.11 -15.44 -2.93
N VAL A 182 15.02 -15.77 -1.96
CA VAL A 182 16.29 -16.42 -2.25
C VAL A 182 16.04 -17.93 -2.45
N ILE A 183 16.42 -18.43 -3.62
CA ILE A 183 16.25 -19.84 -3.98
C ILE A 183 16.93 -20.74 -2.92
N GLY A 184 16.22 -21.79 -2.49
CA GLY A 184 16.68 -22.72 -1.44
C GLY A 184 16.44 -22.24 0.00
N GLN A 185 15.94 -21.01 0.21
CA GLN A 185 15.70 -20.47 1.55
C GLN A 185 14.23 -20.28 1.91
N PHE A 186 13.30 -20.77 1.09
CA PHE A 186 11.86 -20.66 1.35
C PHE A 186 11.43 -21.40 2.62
N PRO A 187 11.89 -22.66 2.92
CA PRO A 187 11.36 -23.41 4.06
C PRO A 187 11.56 -22.71 5.41
N GLN A 188 12.67 -22.01 5.61
CA GLN A 188 12.95 -21.30 6.85
C GLN A 188 12.36 -19.89 6.90
N ASN A 189 11.99 -19.32 5.73
CA ASN A 189 11.55 -17.92 5.64
C ASN A 189 10.06 -17.77 5.39
N VAL A 190 9.38 -18.76 4.82
CA VAL A 190 7.97 -18.67 4.44
C VAL A 190 7.17 -19.76 5.12
N GLN A 191 6.22 -19.38 5.96
CA GLN A 191 5.24 -20.28 6.59
C GLN A 191 3.85 -19.89 6.08
N LYS A 192 3.06 -20.90 5.65
CA LYS A 192 1.66 -20.72 5.23
C LYS A 192 0.73 -20.82 6.42
#